data_2c13d6abc6232976a89cf9ffe53cf278
#
_entry.id   2c13d6abc6232976a89cf9ffe53cf278
#
_cell.length_a   1.000
_cell.length_b   1.000
_cell.length_c   1.000
_cell.angle_alpha   90.00
_cell.angle_beta   90.00
_cell.angle_gamma   90.00
#
_symmetry.space_group_name_H-M   'P 1'
#
loop_
_entity.id
_entity.type
_entity.pdbx_description
1 polymer ?
#
loop_
_entity_poly.entity_id
_entity_poly.type
_entity_poly.pdbx_seq_one_letter_code
_entity_poly.pdbx_strand_id
1 'polypeptide(L)'
;MDFPELYDISDFPNWLEITPIELGRSGDNKYHIIRNNGVELILRTTHISKYKRQRDSAVFAQYIHTMLDLNMNVPIEVAACCNDTLTYTIYSWVEGVDADKRILNMHTPDQAKCGEKAGQLLRKIHSVKPPEDILPWDRFYNERIDETLARYERYKLSFKGDKAAIAFINENRSLLKDRPQAALHGDFRSGNLVFDKDGEYGVIDFDRWCWGDPYMDFQCIRRSCSIPFSRGQILGYFGGTVPMGFFPLMALYTAVDSIRSVCDAYPFGENAISSAKAAAEKTAREYNGYDGMIPSWY
;
A
#
# COMPACT_ATOMS: atom_id res chain seq x y z
N MET A 1 -9.79 11.52 -27.34
CA MET A 1 -10.88 11.55 -26.33
C MET A 1 -10.96 12.95 -25.77
N ASP A 2 -12.15 13.39 -25.44
CA ASP A 2 -12.37 14.71 -24.86
C ASP A 2 -12.59 14.51 -23.35
N PHE A 3 -11.92 15.30 -22.50
CA PHE A 3 -11.96 15.20 -21.05
C PHE A 3 -12.34 16.56 -20.45
N PRO A 4 -13.59 17.00 -20.62
CA PRO A 4 -14.02 18.35 -20.22
C PRO A 4 -13.84 18.61 -18.71
N GLU A 5 -13.88 17.57 -17.88
CA GLU A 5 -13.64 17.66 -16.44
C GLU A 5 -12.20 18.02 -16.07
N LEU A 6 -11.27 17.95 -17.02
CA LEU A 6 -9.85 18.26 -16.81
C LEU A 6 -9.47 19.67 -17.27
N TYR A 7 -10.36 20.40 -17.96
CA TYR A 7 -10.04 21.71 -18.53
C TYR A 7 -9.74 22.77 -17.46
N ASP A 8 -10.28 22.60 -16.26
CA ASP A 8 -10.05 23.50 -15.13
C ASP A 8 -8.67 23.29 -14.46
N ILE A 9 -7.89 22.30 -14.90
CA ILE A 9 -6.56 22.05 -14.35
C ILE A 9 -5.58 23.05 -14.98
N SER A 10 -4.87 23.79 -14.14
CA SER A 10 -3.98 24.90 -14.59
C SER A 10 -2.92 24.47 -15.60
N ASP A 11 -2.45 23.22 -15.51
CA ASP A 11 -1.44 22.65 -16.42
C ASP A 11 -2.02 22.10 -17.74
N PHE A 12 -3.35 21.97 -17.85
CA PHE A 12 -4.01 21.35 -19.02
C PHE A 12 -3.57 21.94 -20.38
N PRO A 13 -3.38 23.26 -20.54
CA PRO A 13 -2.93 23.82 -21.81
C PRO A 13 -1.53 23.36 -22.27
N ASN A 14 -0.75 22.78 -21.36
CA ASN A 14 0.59 22.30 -21.64
C ASN A 14 0.60 20.80 -22.06
N TRP A 15 -0.55 20.12 -22.05
CA TRP A 15 -0.62 18.69 -22.33
C TRP A 15 -0.77 18.41 -23.82
N LEU A 16 0.11 17.55 -24.34
CA LEU A 16 0.09 17.06 -25.71
C LEU A 16 -0.78 15.81 -25.83
N GLU A 17 -0.63 14.87 -24.86
CA GLU A 17 -1.35 13.60 -24.85
C GLU A 17 -1.91 13.30 -23.46
N ILE A 18 -3.11 12.70 -23.44
CA ILE A 18 -3.81 12.25 -22.24
C ILE A 18 -4.29 10.82 -22.50
N THR A 19 -3.76 9.85 -21.74
CA THR A 19 -4.13 8.44 -21.85
C THR A 19 -4.66 7.92 -20.51
N PRO A 20 -5.92 7.45 -20.43
CA PRO A 20 -6.45 6.85 -19.21
C PRO A 20 -5.65 5.62 -18.77
N ILE A 21 -5.43 5.50 -17.45
CA ILE A 21 -4.81 4.31 -16.82
C ILE A 21 -5.91 3.53 -16.12
N GLU A 22 -6.31 2.40 -16.70
CA GLU A 22 -7.39 1.54 -16.18
C GLU A 22 -6.92 0.66 -14.99
N LEU A 23 -5.64 0.71 -14.64
CA LEU A 23 -5.05 -0.10 -13.58
C LEU A 23 -5.27 0.52 -12.20
N GLY A 24 -5.68 -0.32 -11.25
CA GLY A 24 -5.84 0.07 -9.85
C GLY A 24 -7.26 -0.17 -9.33
N ARG A 25 -7.42 -0.14 -7.98
CA ARG A 25 -8.71 -0.40 -7.29
C ARG A 25 -9.18 0.78 -6.43
N SER A 26 -8.59 1.97 -6.61
CA SER A 26 -8.86 3.13 -5.74
C SER A 26 -10.20 3.83 -6.01
N GLY A 27 -10.86 3.53 -7.12
CA GLY A 27 -12.02 4.28 -7.59
C GLY A 27 -11.70 5.72 -8.04
N ASP A 28 -10.43 6.07 -8.14
CA ASP A 28 -9.96 7.35 -8.66
C ASP A 28 -9.66 7.21 -10.15
N ASN A 29 -9.86 8.27 -10.92
CA ASN A 29 -9.42 8.30 -12.30
C ASN A 29 -7.93 8.63 -12.35
N LYS A 30 -7.20 7.91 -13.20
CA LYS A 30 -5.77 8.11 -13.41
C LYS A 30 -5.50 8.28 -14.89
N TYR A 31 -4.58 9.18 -15.21
CA TYR A 31 -4.19 9.47 -16.59
C TYR A 31 -2.68 9.58 -16.70
N HIS A 32 -2.12 8.99 -17.72
CA HIS A 32 -0.76 9.28 -18.17
C HIS A 32 -0.82 10.52 -19.06
N ILE A 33 -0.02 11.51 -18.73
CA ILE A 33 0.04 12.81 -19.40
C ILE A 33 1.41 12.97 -20.02
N ILE A 34 1.46 13.39 -21.28
CA ILE A 34 2.69 13.86 -21.92
C ILE A 34 2.54 15.34 -22.18
N ARG A 35 3.41 16.16 -21.60
CA ARG A 35 3.47 17.60 -21.87
C ARG A 35 4.07 17.89 -23.23
N ASN A 36 3.80 19.08 -23.78
CA ASN A 36 4.35 19.57 -25.04
C ASN A 36 5.90 19.67 -25.08
N ASN A 37 6.54 19.69 -23.92
CA ASN A 37 7.99 19.65 -23.76
C ASN A 37 8.54 18.21 -23.57
N GLY A 38 7.71 17.16 -23.72
CA GLY A 38 8.09 15.77 -23.57
C GLY A 38 8.14 15.24 -22.13
N VAL A 39 7.82 16.05 -21.13
CA VAL A 39 7.76 15.60 -19.73
C VAL A 39 6.54 14.71 -19.52
N GLU A 40 6.77 13.52 -18.95
CA GLU A 40 5.72 12.57 -18.61
C GLU A 40 5.28 12.73 -17.16
N LEU A 41 3.97 12.60 -16.91
CA LEU A 41 3.31 12.82 -15.63
C LEU A 41 2.21 11.79 -15.39
N ILE A 42 1.82 11.63 -14.12
CA ILE A 42 0.56 10.99 -13.73
C ILE A 42 -0.37 12.06 -13.17
N LEU A 43 -1.55 12.17 -13.76
CA LEU A 43 -2.67 12.88 -13.17
C LEU A 43 -3.57 11.87 -12.45
N ARG A 44 -3.98 12.22 -11.24
CA ARG A 44 -4.99 11.49 -10.48
C ARG A 44 -6.09 12.46 -10.08
N THR A 45 -7.35 12.13 -10.39
CA THR A 45 -8.52 12.90 -9.97
C THR A 45 -9.41 12.05 -9.06
N THR A 46 -9.98 12.69 -8.05
CA THR A 46 -10.89 12.03 -7.10
C THR A 46 -11.86 13.05 -6.50
N HIS A 47 -12.85 12.57 -5.75
CA HIS A 47 -13.83 13.43 -5.09
C HIS A 47 -13.16 14.38 -4.08
N ILE A 48 -13.63 15.63 -4.02
CA ILE A 48 -13.08 16.73 -3.20
C ILE A 48 -12.96 16.36 -1.70
N SER A 49 -13.82 15.48 -1.19
CA SER A 49 -13.73 15.03 0.20
C SER A 49 -12.39 14.35 0.57
N LYS A 50 -11.62 13.92 -0.44
CA LYS A 50 -10.28 13.34 -0.26
C LYS A 50 -9.15 14.37 -0.33
N TYR A 51 -9.44 15.64 -0.57
CA TYR A 51 -8.42 16.70 -0.79
C TYR A 51 -7.40 16.78 0.34
N LYS A 52 -7.88 16.86 1.60
CA LYS A 52 -6.96 16.93 2.76
C LYS A 52 -6.01 15.73 2.77
N ARG A 53 -6.55 14.52 2.60
CA ARG A 53 -5.74 13.30 2.60
C ARG A 53 -4.71 13.29 1.48
N GLN A 54 -5.09 13.70 0.27
CA GLN A 54 -4.16 13.77 -0.86
C GLN A 54 -3.04 14.78 -0.60
N ARG A 55 -3.37 15.93 -0.04
CA ARG A 55 -2.37 16.93 0.35
C ARG A 55 -1.42 16.41 1.42
N ASP A 56 -1.93 15.75 2.45
CA ASP A 56 -1.09 15.16 3.50
C ASP A 56 -0.19 14.05 2.92
N SER A 57 -0.70 13.22 2.01
CA SER A 57 0.08 12.19 1.31
C SER A 57 1.16 12.80 0.41
N ALA A 58 0.86 13.91 -0.25
CA ALA A 58 1.83 14.61 -1.09
C ALA A 58 2.98 15.20 -0.26
N VAL A 59 2.67 15.81 0.87
CA VAL A 59 3.70 16.34 1.81
C VAL A 59 4.59 15.21 2.31
N PHE A 60 4.00 14.08 2.68
CA PHE A 60 4.77 12.93 3.14
C PHE A 60 5.65 12.32 2.04
N ALA A 61 5.10 12.10 0.85
CA ALA A 61 5.87 11.56 -0.27
C ALA A 61 7.05 12.47 -0.66
N GLN A 62 6.83 13.80 -0.68
CA GLN A 62 7.88 14.79 -0.91
C GLN A 62 8.96 14.72 0.18
N TYR A 63 8.56 14.57 1.45
CA TYR A 63 9.48 14.42 2.56
C TYR A 63 10.33 13.15 2.43
N ILE A 64 9.73 12.00 2.12
CA ILE A 64 10.45 10.73 1.91
C ILE A 64 11.43 10.84 0.74
N HIS A 65 11.01 11.43 -0.38
CA HIS A 65 11.87 11.65 -1.54
C HIS A 65 13.10 12.50 -1.15
N THR A 66 12.88 13.61 -0.45
CA THR A 66 13.96 14.51 -0.02
C THR A 66 14.95 13.82 0.94
N MET A 67 14.45 12.99 1.86
CA MET A 67 15.27 12.30 2.84
C MET A 67 16.08 11.13 2.28
N LEU A 68 15.56 10.43 1.28
CA LEU A 68 16.11 9.14 0.84
C LEU A 68 16.58 9.14 -0.61
N ASP A 69 16.28 10.16 -1.39
CA ASP A 69 16.58 10.23 -2.83
C ASP A 69 16.16 8.93 -3.55
N LEU A 70 14.89 8.58 -3.38
CA LEU A 70 14.32 7.38 -4.00
C LEU A 70 13.81 7.70 -5.41
N ASN A 71 13.94 6.72 -6.32
CA ASN A 71 13.18 6.71 -7.56
C ASN A 71 11.71 6.43 -7.19
N MET A 72 10.87 7.47 -7.21
CA MET A 72 9.46 7.38 -6.83
C MET A 72 8.62 8.44 -7.54
N ASN A 73 7.31 8.20 -7.59
CA ASN A 73 6.40 9.22 -8.07
C ASN A 73 6.28 10.35 -7.03
N VAL A 74 6.83 11.50 -7.38
CA VAL A 74 6.83 12.69 -6.52
C VAL A 74 5.64 13.57 -6.88
N PRO A 75 4.82 13.99 -5.91
CA PRO A 75 3.74 14.94 -6.17
C PRO A 75 4.31 16.31 -6.53
N ILE A 76 3.81 16.86 -7.64
CA ILE A 76 4.19 18.17 -8.18
C ILE A 76 3.16 19.21 -7.79
N GLU A 77 1.88 18.84 -7.87
CA GLU A 77 0.76 19.73 -7.58
C GLU A 77 -0.40 18.97 -6.96
N VAL A 78 -1.05 19.55 -5.96
CA VAL A 78 -2.32 19.08 -5.38
C VAL A 78 -3.26 20.25 -5.26
N ALA A 79 -4.38 20.21 -5.97
CA ALA A 79 -5.37 21.29 -5.94
C ALA A 79 -6.81 20.78 -6.07
N ALA A 80 -7.76 21.63 -5.75
CA ALA A 80 -9.18 21.44 -6.06
C ALA A 80 -9.48 21.96 -7.47
N CYS A 81 -10.36 21.27 -8.20
CA CYS A 81 -10.89 21.78 -9.46
C CYS A 81 -11.90 22.90 -9.20
N CYS A 82 -12.07 23.80 -10.19
CA CYS A 82 -12.97 24.95 -10.07
C CYS A 82 -14.45 24.57 -9.88
N ASN A 83 -14.82 23.33 -10.23
CA ASN A 83 -16.18 22.81 -10.04
C ASN A 83 -16.50 22.36 -8.59
N ASP A 84 -15.57 22.51 -7.64
CA ASP A 84 -15.68 22.13 -6.23
C ASP A 84 -16.11 20.66 -5.96
N THR A 85 -16.09 19.81 -6.97
CA THR A 85 -16.48 18.39 -6.83
C THR A 85 -15.29 17.45 -6.88
N LEU A 86 -14.21 17.86 -7.55
CA LEU A 86 -13.01 17.07 -7.74
C LEU A 86 -11.79 17.73 -7.12
N THR A 87 -10.87 16.92 -6.69
CA THR A 87 -9.48 17.29 -6.41
C THR A 87 -8.58 16.51 -7.33
N TYR A 88 -7.42 17.08 -7.65
CA TYR A 88 -6.43 16.42 -8.47
C TYR A 88 -5.05 16.46 -7.83
N THR A 89 -4.23 15.49 -8.19
CA THR A 89 -2.80 15.45 -7.88
C THR A 89 -2.04 15.12 -9.15
N ILE A 90 -1.05 15.93 -9.47
CA ILE A 90 -0.08 15.68 -10.54
C ILE A 90 1.19 15.12 -9.90
N TYR A 91 1.64 13.96 -10.36
CA TYR A 91 2.89 13.32 -9.94
C TYR A 91 3.88 13.24 -11.10
N SER A 92 5.17 13.17 -10.78
CA SER A 92 6.18 12.74 -11.73
C SER A 92 5.90 11.31 -12.19
N TRP A 93 6.22 11.04 -13.47
CA TRP A 93 6.22 9.68 -13.99
C TRP A 93 7.44 8.90 -13.46
N VAL A 94 7.25 7.64 -13.12
CA VAL A 94 8.34 6.70 -12.84
C VAL A 94 8.51 5.82 -14.06
N GLU A 95 9.59 6.06 -14.81
CA GLU A 95 9.88 5.29 -16.01
C GLU A 95 10.22 3.84 -15.67
N GLY A 96 9.66 2.89 -16.41
CA GLY A 96 9.99 1.49 -16.25
C GLY A 96 8.84 0.53 -16.52
N VAL A 97 9.01 -0.69 -16.06
CA VAL A 97 8.08 -1.81 -16.26
C VAL A 97 7.50 -2.26 -14.93
N ASP A 98 6.20 -2.50 -14.90
CA ASP A 98 5.49 -3.10 -13.77
C ASP A 98 6.22 -4.33 -13.23
N ALA A 99 6.58 -4.28 -11.95
CA ALA A 99 7.39 -5.33 -11.33
C ALA A 99 6.64 -6.66 -11.26
N ASP A 100 5.31 -6.67 -11.02
CA ASP A 100 4.52 -7.91 -11.02
C ASP A 100 4.64 -8.65 -12.35
N LYS A 101 4.48 -7.94 -13.46
CA LYS A 101 4.55 -8.53 -14.79
C LYS A 101 5.93 -9.09 -15.10
N ARG A 102 6.98 -8.34 -14.72
CA ARG A 102 8.37 -8.76 -15.00
C ARG A 102 8.79 -9.94 -14.14
N ILE A 103 8.51 -9.89 -12.83
CA ILE A 103 8.91 -10.93 -11.87
C ILE A 103 8.24 -12.27 -12.17
N LEU A 104 6.95 -12.29 -12.52
CA LEU A 104 6.23 -13.54 -12.84
C LEU A 104 6.84 -14.31 -13.99
N ASN A 105 7.56 -13.64 -14.89
CA ASN A 105 8.24 -14.27 -16.02
C ASN A 105 9.69 -14.70 -15.72
N MET A 106 10.19 -14.51 -14.49
CA MET A 106 11.54 -14.91 -14.07
C MET A 106 11.54 -16.31 -13.46
N HIS A 107 12.72 -16.95 -13.42
CA HIS A 107 12.92 -18.17 -12.65
C HIS A 107 12.79 -17.92 -11.13
N THR A 108 12.38 -18.94 -10.40
CA THR A 108 12.15 -18.88 -8.94
C THR A 108 13.29 -18.23 -8.14
N PRO A 109 14.59 -18.57 -8.36
CA PRO A 109 15.69 -17.93 -7.65
C PRO A 109 15.79 -16.41 -7.91
N ASP A 110 15.48 -15.98 -9.13
CA ASP A 110 15.53 -14.57 -9.50
C ASP A 110 14.36 -13.79 -8.92
N GLN A 111 13.16 -14.41 -8.84
CA GLN A 111 12.03 -13.84 -8.10
C GLN A 111 12.39 -13.59 -6.62
N ALA A 112 13.10 -14.54 -5.97
CA ALA A 112 13.55 -14.38 -4.59
C ALA A 112 14.55 -13.22 -4.45
N LYS A 113 15.54 -13.10 -5.35
CA LYS A 113 16.49 -11.98 -5.36
C LYS A 113 15.79 -10.64 -5.57
N CYS A 114 14.76 -10.58 -6.42
CA CYS A 114 13.93 -9.40 -6.58
C CYS A 114 13.24 -9.04 -5.25
N GLY A 115 12.71 -10.04 -4.55
CA GLY A 115 12.17 -9.87 -3.20
C GLY A 115 13.19 -9.32 -2.22
N GLU A 116 14.42 -9.87 -2.20
CA GLU A 116 15.50 -9.40 -1.31
C GLU A 116 15.81 -7.91 -1.53
N LYS A 117 15.94 -7.47 -2.78
CA LYS A 117 16.11 -6.05 -3.12
C LYS A 117 14.91 -5.21 -2.65
N ALA A 118 13.69 -5.69 -2.83
CA ALA A 118 12.49 -5.00 -2.34
C ALA A 118 12.47 -4.88 -0.81
N GLY A 119 12.88 -5.92 -0.09
CA GLY A 119 13.02 -5.89 1.36
C GLY A 119 14.05 -4.87 1.84
N GLN A 120 15.20 -4.78 1.18
CA GLN A 120 16.24 -3.79 1.47
C GLN A 120 15.72 -2.37 1.22
N LEU A 121 14.97 -2.15 0.13
CA LEU A 121 14.33 -0.87 -0.17
C LEU A 121 13.31 -0.49 0.89
N LEU A 122 12.45 -1.42 1.32
CA LEU A 122 11.51 -1.18 2.42
C LEU A 122 12.24 -0.81 3.72
N ARG A 123 13.34 -1.49 4.03
CA ARG A 123 14.17 -1.15 5.20
C ARG A 123 14.75 0.26 5.09
N LYS A 124 15.13 0.72 3.89
CA LYS A 124 15.57 2.10 3.64
C LYS A 124 14.45 3.09 3.93
N ILE A 125 13.20 2.82 3.50
CA ILE A 125 12.04 3.66 3.82
C ILE A 125 11.84 3.71 5.35
N HIS A 126 11.87 2.59 6.03
CA HIS A 126 11.70 2.49 7.48
C HIS A 126 12.87 3.08 8.30
N SER A 127 13.95 3.53 7.67
CA SER A 127 15.02 4.27 8.37
C SER A 127 14.63 5.70 8.72
N VAL A 128 13.58 6.23 8.10
CA VAL A 128 13.05 7.57 8.37
C VAL A 128 12.23 7.55 9.65
N LYS A 129 12.67 8.30 10.63
CA LYS A 129 12.03 8.37 11.95
C LYS A 129 10.86 9.36 11.94
N PRO A 130 9.83 9.10 12.75
CA PRO A 130 8.72 10.01 12.92
C PRO A 130 9.14 11.29 13.66
N PRO A 131 8.29 12.35 13.63
CA PRO A 131 8.38 13.47 14.56
C PRO A 131 8.35 13.01 16.03
N GLU A 132 8.89 13.82 16.95
CA GLU A 132 8.98 13.45 18.37
C GLU A 132 7.62 13.30 19.04
N ASP A 133 6.63 14.13 18.67
CA ASP A 133 5.31 14.21 19.31
C ASP A 133 4.24 13.37 18.61
N ILE A 134 4.55 12.09 18.27
CA ILE A 134 3.53 11.22 17.69
C ILE A 134 2.85 10.35 18.77
N LEU A 135 1.59 10.00 18.50
CA LEU A 135 0.83 9.09 19.37
C LEU A 135 1.54 7.72 19.45
N PRO A 136 1.70 7.12 20.64
CA PRO A 136 2.22 5.76 20.77
C PRO A 136 1.47 4.76 19.89
N TRP A 137 2.22 3.84 19.28
CA TRP A 137 1.67 2.94 18.29
C TRP A 137 0.54 2.05 18.78
N ASP A 138 0.70 1.50 19.97
CA ASP A 138 -0.32 0.65 20.60
C ASP A 138 -1.65 1.39 20.78
N ARG A 139 -1.61 2.66 21.19
CA ARG A 139 -2.80 3.48 21.30
C ARG A 139 -3.45 3.74 19.96
N PHE A 140 -2.67 4.20 18.98
CA PHE A 140 -3.17 4.49 17.64
C PHE A 140 -3.76 3.26 16.96
N TYR A 141 -3.02 2.13 17.02
CA TYR A 141 -3.43 0.95 16.26
C TYR A 141 -4.58 0.18 16.94
N ASN A 142 -4.70 0.21 18.26
CA ASN A 142 -5.86 -0.33 18.97
C ASN A 142 -7.15 0.42 18.61
N GLU A 143 -7.13 1.75 18.55
CA GLU A 143 -8.28 2.55 18.08
C GLU A 143 -8.67 2.12 16.65
N ARG A 144 -7.70 1.92 15.76
CA ARG A 144 -7.93 1.44 14.40
C ARG A 144 -8.49 0.01 14.34
N ILE A 145 -8.06 -0.88 15.23
CA ILE A 145 -8.65 -2.23 15.37
C ILE A 145 -10.13 -2.10 15.78
N ASP A 146 -10.42 -1.31 16.79
CA ASP A 146 -11.78 -1.13 17.30
C ASP A 146 -12.72 -0.56 16.24
N GLU A 147 -12.29 0.46 15.50
CA GLU A 147 -13.04 0.99 14.36
C GLU A 147 -13.28 -0.05 13.26
N THR A 148 -12.27 -0.87 12.97
CA THR A 148 -12.38 -1.94 11.96
C THR A 148 -13.38 -2.99 12.36
N LEU A 149 -13.33 -3.47 13.61
CA LEU A 149 -14.26 -4.47 14.13
C LEU A 149 -15.69 -3.92 14.22
N ALA A 150 -15.87 -2.67 14.67
CA ALA A 150 -17.17 -2.00 14.71
C ALA A 150 -17.78 -1.83 13.29
N ARG A 151 -16.97 -1.52 12.28
CA ARG A 151 -17.43 -1.47 10.88
C ARG A 151 -17.85 -2.84 10.39
N TYR A 152 -17.06 -3.88 10.69
CA TYR A 152 -17.33 -5.26 10.29
C TYR A 152 -18.67 -5.74 10.83
N GLU A 153 -18.92 -5.49 12.11
CA GLU A 153 -20.20 -5.81 12.77
C GLU A 153 -21.36 -5.00 12.17
N ARG A 154 -21.21 -3.68 12.02
CA ARG A 154 -22.25 -2.79 11.47
C ARG A 154 -22.66 -3.19 10.05
N TYR A 155 -21.72 -3.63 9.21
CA TYR A 155 -22.01 -4.09 7.86
C TYR A 155 -22.53 -5.53 7.81
N LYS A 156 -22.61 -6.21 8.95
CA LYS A 156 -23.06 -7.61 9.07
C LYS A 156 -22.29 -8.54 8.13
N LEU A 157 -21.00 -8.32 8.01
CA LEU A 157 -20.11 -9.10 7.16
C LEU A 157 -19.73 -10.41 7.86
N SER A 158 -19.42 -11.44 7.06
CA SER A 158 -18.87 -12.70 7.56
C SER A 158 -18.08 -13.41 6.46
N PHE A 159 -17.04 -14.16 6.84
CA PHE A 159 -16.30 -15.08 5.98
C PHE A 159 -15.80 -16.27 6.80
N LYS A 160 -15.42 -17.35 6.13
CA LYS A 160 -14.93 -18.55 6.84
C LYS A 160 -13.58 -18.27 7.53
N GLY A 161 -13.55 -18.34 8.87
CA GLY A 161 -12.39 -18.07 9.70
C GLY A 161 -12.38 -16.68 10.35
N ASP A 162 -13.38 -15.84 10.13
CA ASP A 162 -13.48 -14.50 10.71
C ASP A 162 -13.50 -14.50 12.24
N LYS A 163 -14.23 -15.45 12.86
CA LYS A 163 -14.29 -15.57 14.33
C LYS A 163 -12.92 -15.89 14.92
N ALA A 164 -12.16 -16.78 14.27
CA ALA A 164 -10.80 -17.10 14.70
C ALA A 164 -9.87 -15.91 14.51
N ALA A 165 -9.97 -15.18 13.39
CA ALA A 165 -9.21 -13.95 13.17
C ALA A 165 -9.49 -12.89 14.25
N ILE A 166 -10.77 -12.66 14.58
CA ILE A 166 -11.17 -11.68 15.60
C ILE A 166 -10.71 -12.10 17.01
N ALA A 167 -10.81 -13.38 17.35
CA ALA A 167 -10.29 -13.90 18.62
C ALA A 167 -8.77 -13.70 18.70
N PHE A 168 -8.03 -14.10 17.66
CA PHE A 168 -6.59 -13.91 17.57
C PHE A 168 -6.17 -12.45 17.69
N ILE A 169 -6.88 -11.53 17.01
CA ILE A 169 -6.63 -10.09 17.13
C ILE A 169 -6.74 -9.64 18.58
N ASN A 170 -7.85 -9.99 19.25
CA ASN A 170 -8.11 -9.54 20.63
C ASN A 170 -7.10 -10.11 21.64
N GLU A 171 -6.69 -11.35 21.49
CA GLU A 171 -5.72 -12.02 22.35
C GLU A 171 -4.30 -11.48 22.19
N ASN A 172 -3.97 -10.92 21.03
CA ASN A 172 -2.61 -10.51 20.67
C ASN A 172 -2.38 -8.99 20.64
N ARG A 173 -3.34 -8.18 21.08
CA ARG A 173 -3.20 -6.71 21.13
C ARG A 173 -1.98 -6.23 21.92
N SER A 174 -1.58 -6.98 22.96
CA SER A 174 -0.41 -6.65 23.78
C SER A 174 0.91 -6.66 23.01
N LEU A 175 1.00 -7.34 21.84
CA LEU A 175 2.16 -7.30 20.95
C LEU A 175 2.44 -5.91 20.38
N LEU A 176 1.43 -5.02 20.37
CA LEU A 176 1.55 -3.65 19.86
C LEU A 176 2.28 -2.71 20.82
N LYS A 177 2.46 -3.13 22.08
CA LYS A 177 3.06 -2.29 23.11
C LYS A 177 4.54 -2.01 22.82
N ASP A 178 4.94 -0.76 23.06
CA ASP A 178 6.33 -0.29 22.94
C ASP A 178 6.97 -0.57 21.56
N ARG A 179 6.14 -0.67 20.50
CA ARG A 179 6.67 -0.87 19.13
C ARG A 179 7.35 0.41 18.63
N PRO A 180 8.53 0.27 17.99
CA PRO A 180 9.17 1.41 17.33
C PRO A 180 8.30 1.92 16.19
N GLN A 181 8.40 3.19 15.88
CA GLN A 181 7.70 3.79 14.77
C GLN A 181 8.68 4.35 13.71
N ALA A 182 8.29 4.24 12.45
CA ALA A 182 9.02 4.71 11.30
C ALA A 182 8.05 5.20 10.21
N ALA A 183 8.57 5.75 9.13
CA ALA A 183 7.79 6.01 7.93
C ALA A 183 7.35 4.68 7.30
N LEU A 184 6.05 4.50 7.09
CA LEU A 184 5.48 3.33 6.41
C LEU A 184 4.95 3.71 5.03
N HIS A 185 5.07 2.80 4.09
CA HIS A 185 4.42 2.90 2.79
C HIS A 185 2.90 2.62 2.90
N GLY A 186 2.53 1.66 3.75
CA GLY A 186 1.16 1.26 4.03
C GLY A 186 0.53 0.30 3.02
N ASP A 187 1.15 0.09 1.85
CA ASP A 187 0.76 -0.92 0.83
C ASP A 187 1.99 -1.40 0.03
N PHE A 188 3.09 -1.71 0.73
CA PHE A 188 4.33 -2.11 0.07
C PHE A 188 4.25 -3.54 -0.46
N ARG A 189 4.10 -3.67 -1.77
CA ARG A 189 3.98 -4.93 -2.51
C ARG A 189 4.54 -4.79 -3.92
N SER A 190 4.82 -5.89 -4.60
CA SER A 190 5.41 -5.88 -5.94
C SER A 190 4.62 -5.07 -6.98
N GLY A 191 3.28 -5.02 -6.87
CA GLY A 191 2.44 -4.20 -7.76
C GLY A 191 2.54 -2.68 -7.53
N ASN A 192 3.27 -2.23 -6.50
CA ASN A 192 3.60 -0.82 -6.25
C ASN A 192 5.10 -0.55 -6.48
N LEU A 193 5.77 -1.44 -7.21
CA LEU A 193 7.16 -1.31 -7.63
C LEU A 193 7.26 -1.29 -9.16
N VAL A 194 8.21 -0.50 -9.66
CA VAL A 194 8.51 -0.36 -11.08
C VAL A 194 9.99 -0.68 -11.27
N PHE A 195 10.34 -1.52 -12.24
CA PHE A 195 11.74 -1.72 -12.64
C PHE A 195 12.13 -0.67 -13.67
N ASP A 196 13.17 0.08 -13.39
CA ASP A 196 13.79 0.94 -14.39
C ASP A 196 14.63 0.13 -15.40
N LYS A 197 15.26 0.83 -16.35
CA LYS A 197 16.11 0.22 -17.37
C LYS A 197 17.32 -0.53 -16.83
N ASP A 198 17.82 -0.14 -15.66
CA ASP A 198 18.99 -0.72 -14.98
C ASP A 198 18.61 -1.88 -14.04
N GLY A 199 17.30 -2.13 -13.90
CA GLY A 199 16.75 -3.19 -13.04
C GLY A 199 16.69 -2.80 -11.56
N GLU A 200 16.73 -1.50 -11.28
CA GLU A 200 16.51 -0.96 -9.94
C GLU A 200 15.03 -0.61 -9.73
N TYR A 201 14.61 -0.51 -8.47
CA TYR A 201 13.23 -0.23 -8.13
C TYR A 201 12.90 1.25 -8.08
N GLY A 202 11.82 1.63 -8.76
CA GLY A 202 11.00 2.77 -8.40
C GLY A 202 9.85 2.35 -7.51
N VAL A 203 9.42 3.21 -6.59
CA VAL A 203 8.31 2.99 -5.65
C VAL A 203 7.18 3.95 -5.96
N ILE A 204 5.94 3.45 -6.02
CA ILE A 204 4.76 4.28 -6.30
C ILE A 204 3.66 4.05 -5.27
N ASP A 205 2.72 4.99 -5.19
CA ASP A 205 1.46 4.88 -4.43
C ASP A 205 1.63 4.92 -2.90
N PHE A 206 2.19 6.02 -2.38
CA PHE A 206 2.30 6.31 -0.94
C PHE A 206 0.98 6.77 -0.28
N ASP A 207 -0.17 6.49 -0.87
CA ASP A 207 -1.47 6.98 -0.36
C ASP A 207 -1.89 6.42 0.99
N ARG A 208 -1.34 5.28 1.38
CA ARG A 208 -1.66 4.59 2.64
C ARG A 208 -0.61 4.79 3.72
N TRP A 209 0.29 5.73 3.48
CA TRP A 209 1.36 6.05 4.41
C TRP A 209 0.86 6.35 5.83
N CYS A 210 1.69 6.07 6.80
CA CYS A 210 1.56 6.55 8.18
C CYS A 210 2.91 6.44 8.90
N TRP A 211 3.00 7.08 10.05
CA TRP A 211 4.03 6.76 11.01
C TRP A 211 3.57 5.55 11.84
N GLY A 212 4.38 4.50 11.92
CA GLY A 212 3.94 3.30 12.61
C GLY A 212 4.97 2.20 12.73
N ASP A 213 4.55 1.06 13.28
CA ASP A 213 5.42 -0.12 13.38
C ASP A 213 5.85 -0.63 12.00
N PRO A 214 7.16 -0.69 11.72
CA PRO A 214 7.69 -1.20 10.46
C PRO A 214 7.13 -2.56 10.02
N TYR A 215 6.77 -3.42 10.96
CA TYR A 215 6.25 -4.75 10.61
C TYR A 215 4.83 -4.70 10.03
N MET A 216 4.11 -3.59 10.19
CA MET A 216 2.78 -3.42 9.59
C MET A 216 2.83 -3.43 8.06
N ASP A 217 3.90 -2.97 7.42
CA ASP A 217 4.00 -2.97 5.95
C ASP A 217 4.04 -4.39 5.34
N PHE A 218 4.25 -5.42 6.16
CA PHE A 218 4.16 -6.80 5.72
C PHE A 218 2.72 -7.37 5.71
N GLN A 219 1.72 -6.63 6.19
CA GLN A 219 0.31 -7.05 6.19
C GLN A 219 -0.21 -7.43 4.79
N CYS A 220 0.32 -6.77 3.76
CA CYS A 220 -0.08 -6.97 2.37
C CYS A 220 0.89 -7.85 1.54
N ILE A 221 1.89 -8.46 2.18
CA ILE A 221 2.95 -9.22 1.48
C ILE A 221 2.41 -10.32 0.56
N ARG A 222 1.29 -10.95 0.92
CA ARG A 222 0.62 -11.98 0.09
C ARG A 222 -0.14 -11.43 -1.11
N ARG A 223 -0.24 -10.12 -1.26
CA ARG A 223 -0.71 -9.46 -2.48
C ARG A 223 0.40 -9.28 -3.52
N SER A 224 1.65 -9.57 -3.15
CA SER A 224 2.78 -9.61 -4.09
C SER A 224 2.64 -10.78 -5.08
N CYS A 225 3.32 -10.67 -6.20
CA CYS A 225 3.16 -11.56 -7.36
C CYS A 225 3.46 -13.03 -7.06
N SER A 226 4.41 -13.35 -6.18
CA SER A 226 4.81 -14.74 -5.93
C SER A 226 5.31 -15.00 -4.51
N ILE A 227 5.26 -16.28 -4.08
CA ILE A 227 5.81 -16.74 -2.81
C ILE A 227 7.34 -16.53 -2.73
N PRO A 228 8.14 -16.90 -3.75
CA PRO A 228 9.58 -16.64 -3.72
C PRO A 228 9.92 -15.16 -3.52
N PHE A 229 9.21 -14.25 -4.18
CA PHE A 229 9.37 -12.82 -3.95
C PHE A 229 9.02 -12.44 -2.49
N SER A 230 7.89 -12.90 -1.96
CA SER A 230 7.46 -12.59 -0.60
C SER A 230 8.47 -13.08 0.46
N ARG A 231 9.01 -14.29 0.30
CA ARG A 231 10.08 -14.82 1.17
C ARG A 231 11.36 -13.99 1.05
N GLY A 232 11.78 -13.69 -0.17
CA GLY A 232 12.92 -12.81 -0.42
C GLY A 232 12.75 -11.44 0.23
N GLN A 233 11.57 -10.83 0.16
CA GLN A 233 11.30 -9.54 0.77
C GLN A 233 11.49 -9.56 2.29
N ILE A 234 11.04 -10.61 2.98
CA ILE A 234 11.30 -10.77 4.41
C ILE A 234 12.80 -10.92 4.67
N LEU A 235 13.47 -11.84 3.97
CA LEU A 235 14.90 -12.09 4.16
C LEU A 235 15.75 -10.85 3.88
N GLY A 236 15.48 -10.14 2.80
CA GLY A 236 16.19 -8.91 2.43
C GLY A 236 16.00 -7.79 3.45
N TYR A 237 14.79 -7.65 3.99
CA TYR A 237 14.50 -6.67 5.02
C TYR A 237 15.33 -6.89 6.29
N PHE A 238 15.46 -8.13 6.75
CA PHE A 238 16.20 -8.48 7.96
C PHE A 238 17.68 -8.80 7.72
N GLY A 239 18.16 -8.83 6.49
CA GLY A 239 19.54 -9.21 6.19
C GLY A 239 19.83 -10.69 6.45
N GLY A 240 18.84 -11.55 6.23
CA GLY A 240 18.94 -13.02 6.29
C GLY A 240 18.44 -13.65 7.60
N THR A 241 18.47 -12.95 8.72
CA THR A 241 18.00 -13.51 10.02
C THR A 241 16.74 -12.82 10.49
N VAL A 242 15.61 -13.53 10.46
CA VAL A 242 14.32 -13.00 10.85
C VAL A 242 14.13 -13.10 12.37
N PRO A 243 13.84 -11.98 13.07
CA PRO A 243 13.60 -12.01 14.52
C PRO A 243 12.37 -12.85 14.89
N MET A 244 12.42 -13.60 15.99
CA MET A 244 11.31 -14.45 16.43
C MET A 244 10.01 -13.68 16.66
N GLY A 245 10.08 -12.42 17.12
CA GLY A 245 8.91 -11.55 17.35
C GLY A 245 8.27 -11.00 16.08
N PHE A 246 8.85 -11.23 14.88
CA PHE A 246 8.29 -10.73 13.63
C PHE A 246 6.98 -11.43 13.23
N PHE A 247 6.97 -12.75 13.23
CA PHE A 247 5.82 -13.51 12.73
C PHE A 247 4.53 -13.30 13.53
N PRO A 248 4.53 -13.25 14.86
CA PRO A 248 3.34 -12.93 15.64
C PRO A 248 2.73 -11.57 15.27
N LEU A 249 3.58 -10.56 15.10
CA LEU A 249 3.14 -9.21 14.68
C LEU A 249 2.65 -9.20 13.23
N MET A 250 3.36 -9.85 12.30
CA MET A 250 2.91 -9.98 10.93
C MET A 250 1.55 -10.68 10.86
N ALA A 251 1.34 -11.74 11.64
CA ALA A 251 0.05 -12.43 11.74
C ALA A 251 -1.05 -11.51 12.25
N LEU A 252 -0.78 -10.72 13.31
CA LEU A 252 -1.73 -9.75 13.85
C LEU A 252 -2.12 -8.69 12.81
N TYR A 253 -1.15 -8.05 12.17
CA TYR A 253 -1.43 -7.05 11.13
C TYR A 253 -2.17 -7.64 9.93
N THR A 254 -1.83 -8.86 9.54
CA THR A 254 -2.50 -9.57 8.43
C THR A 254 -3.93 -9.96 8.79
N ALA A 255 -4.20 -10.35 10.03
CA ALA A 255 -5.55 -10.65 10.51
C ALA A 255 -6.42 -9.38 10.48
N VAL A 256 -5.91 -8.26 10.99
CA VAL A 256 -6.60 -6.96 10.96
C VAL A 256 -6.83 -6.51 9.51
N ASP A 257 -5.84 -6.63 8.63
CA ASP A 257 -5.96 -6.27 7.21
C ASP A 257 -7.02 -7.14 6.49
N SER A 258 -7.14 -8.40 6.86
CA SER A 258 -8.18 -9.30 6.31
C SER A 258 -9.57 -8.80 6.63
N ILE A 259 -9.87 -8.49 7.90
CA ILE A 259 -11.17 -7.93 8.32
C ILE A 259 -11.41 -6.57 7.64
N ARG A 260 -10.40 -5.68 7.67
CA ARG A 260 -10.47 -4.34 7.08
C ARG A 260 -10.76 -4.39 5.58
N SER A 261 -10.08 -5.27 4.85
CA SER A 261 -10.24 -5.39 3.39
C SER A 261 -11.66 -5.79 2.98
N VAL A 262 -12.33 -6.64 3.78
CA VAL A 262 -13.74 -7.00 3.53
C VAL A 262 -14.65 -5.80 3.81
N CYS A 263 -14.38 -5.00 4.86
CA CYS A 263 -15.09 -3.74 5.10
C CYS A 263 -14.88 -2.71 3.99
N ASP A 264 -13.65 -2.57 3.50
CA ASP A 264 -13.29 -1.60 2.46
C ASP A 264 -13.90 -1.97 1.10
N ALA A 265 -14.23 -3.24 0.88
CA ALA A 265 -14.93 -3.70 -0.32
C ALA A 265 -16.44 -3.37 -0.32
N TYR A 266 -17.04 -3.10 0.85
CA TYR A 266 -18.50 -2.92 1.00
C TYR A 266 -19.10 -1.85 0.06
N PRO A 267 -18.50 -0.65 -0.11
CA PRO A 267 -19.05 0.36 -1.01
C PRO A 267 -19.02 -0.01 -2.50
N PHE A 268 -18.24 -1.03 -2.88
CA PHE A 268 -18.04 -1.45 -4.27
C PHE A 268 -18.94 -2.63 -4.68
N GLY A 269 -19.85 -3.07 -3.80
CA GLY A 269 -20.86 -4.09 -4.07
C GLY A 269 -20.41 -5.55 -3.91
N GLU A 270 -21.33 -6.47 -4.17
CA GLU A 270 -21.21 -7.90 -3.84
C GLU A 270 -19.99 -8.59 -4.48
N ASN A 271 -19.62 -8.25 -5.71
CA ASN A 271 -18.47 -8.87 -6.38
C ASN A 271 -17.14 -8.49 -5.67
N ALA A 272 -17.01 -7.25 -5.25
CA ALA A 272 -15.84 -6.78 -4.50
C ALA A 272 -15.79 -7.43 -3.11
N ILE A 273 -16.93 -7.50 -2.42
CA ILE A 273 -17.06 -8.17 -1.11
C ILE A 273 -16.68 -9.65 -1.24
N SER A 274 -17.20 -10.36 -2.23
CA SER A 274 -16.91 -11.78 -2.46
C SER A 274 -15.42 -12.02 -2.72
N SER A 275 -14.80 -11.18 -3.52
CA SER A 275 -13.36 -11.25 -3.79
C SER A 275 -12.53 -11.01 -2.53
N ALA A 276 -12.90 -10.02 -1.71
CA ALA A 276 -12.22 -9.71 -0.46
C ALA A 276 -12.37 -10.84 0.57
N LYS A 277 -13.58 -11.43 0.69
CA LYS A 277 -13.85 -12.59 1.54
C LYS A 277 -12.99 -13.79 1.13
N ALA A 278 -12.94 -14.13 -0.16
CA ALA A 278 -12.12 -15.22 -0.67
C ALA A 278 -10.63 -15.04 -0.33
N ALA A 279 -10.12 -13.81 -0.42
CA ALA A 279 -8.75 -13.48 -0.04
C ALA A 279 -8.53 -13.63 1.49
N ALA A 280 -9.47 -13.15 2.31
CA ALA A 280 -9.41 -13.29 3.77
C ALA A 280 -9.46 -14.75 4.23
N GLU A 281 -10.33 -15.57 3.61
CA GLU A 281 -10.41 -17.01 3.86
C GLU A 281 -9.12 -17.74 3.47
N LYS A 282 -8.50 -17.36 2.36
CA LYS A 282 -7.19 -17.89 1.97
C LYS A 282 -6.14 -17.56 3.03
N THR A 283 -6.11 -16.33 3.50
CA THR A 283 -5.20 -15.90 4.56
C THR A 283 -5.43 -16.69 5.85
N ALA A 284 -6.67 -16.87 6.28
CA ALA A 284 -6.98 -17.69 7.46
C ALA A 284 -6.48 -19.14 7.31
N ARG A 285 -6.59 -19.75 6.12
CA ARG A 285 -6.01 -21.07 5.85
C ARG A 285 -4.49 -21.08 5.90
N GLU A 286 -3.82 -20.05 5.38
CA GLU A 286 -2.36 -19.92 5.41
C GLU A 286 -1.82 -19.84 6.83
N TYR A 287 -2.58 -19.33 7.80
CA TYR A 287 -2.27 -19.30 9.22
C TYR A 287 -2.93 -20.45 10.04
N ASN A 288 -3.40 -21.51 9.38
CA ASN A 288 -4.10 -22.62 10.03
C ASN A 288 -5.24 -22.17 10.97
N GLY A 289 -6.08 -21.25 10.51
CA GLY A 289 -7.15 -20.69 11.34
C GLY A 289 -6.66 -19.78 12.48
N TYR A 290 -5.46 -19.26 12.37
CA TYR A 290 -4.74 -18.47 13.37
C TYR A 290 -4.28 -19.24 14.61
N ASP A 291 -4.23 -20.59 14.56
CA ASP A 291 -3.54 -21.42 15.56
C ASP A 291 -2.02 -21.33 15.38
N GLY A 292 -1.54 -20.96 14.21
CA GLY A 292 -0.13 -20.77 13.88
C GLY A 292 0.21 -19.29 13.61
N MET A 293 1.39 -18.86 14.08
CA MET A 293 1.88 -17.50 13.87
C MET A 293 2.75 -17.38 12.61
N ILE A 294 3.29 -18.48 12.10
CA ILE A 294 4.09 -18.54 10.87
C ILE A 294 3.16 -19.04 9.74
N PRO A 295 3.01 -18.29 8.66
CA PRO A 295 2.13 -18.74 7.59
C PRO A 295 2.72 -19.93 6.84
N SER A 296 1.86 -20.86 6.39
CA SER A 296 2.26 -22.12 5.73
C SER A 296 3.07 -21.94 4.43
N TRP A 297 3.03 -20.75 3.84
CA TRP A 297 3.80 -20.44 2.63
C TRP A 297 5.24 -19.99 2.93
N TYR A 298 5.56 -19.61 4.15
CA TYR A 298 6.92 -19.23 4.57
C TYR A 298 7.72 -20.46 4.94
#